data_b675c7385edfe49ec5ac40e82d751374
#
_entry.id   b675c7385edfe49ec5ac40e82d751374
#
_cell.length_a   1.000
_cell.length_b   1.000
_cell.length_c   1.000
_cell.angle_alpha   90.00
_cell.angle_beta   90.00
_cell.angle_gamma   90.00
#
_symmetry.space_group_name_H-M   'P 1'
#
loop_
_entity.id
_entity.type
_entity.pdbx_description
1 polymer ?
#
loop_
_entity_poly.entity_id
_entity_poly.type
_entity_poly.pdbx_seq_one_letter_code
_entity_poly.pdbx_strand_id
1 'polypeptide(L)'
;MRRLVVDIEANDLLANMLDFSALPYKMNSEARLWCVVVRDVDTDETVSLFSPTGDTITKEQVQGAFEGCTEVIAHNGIKFDFIALDLFGVLDYEVGYLGKPDKLFGKEVKITDTLIRSRLFNPDRYGGHSLDAWGKRLGNFKDDFRQQSIDAGLIQSNAAKGAEFKQYSQIMVDYCKQDTMVTKLVHIELEKIYTKLEKWVKPEKLENKLADLAVRRESYGFWFD
;
A
#
# COMPACT_ATOMS: atom_id res chain seq x y z
N MET A 1 -5.58 -20.26 -7.02
CA MET A 1 -5.60 -18.79 -7.26
C MET A 1 -4.89 -18.18 -6.06
N ARG A 2 -3.81 -17.45 -6.25
CA ARG A 2 -3.02 -16.89 -5.13
C ARG A 2 -3.34 -15.41 -4.96
N ARG A 3 -3.93 -15.04 -3.83
CA ARG A 3 -4.37 -13.68 -3.50
C ARG A 3 -3.46 -13.12 -2.41
N LEU A 4 -2.78 -12.03 -2.70
CA LEU A 4 -1.77 -11.48 -1.82
C LEU A 4 -2.14 -10.07 -1.36
N VAL A 5 -2.07 -9.83 -0.07
CA VAL A 5 -2.12 -8.50 0.53
C VAL A 5 -0.71 -7.96 0.63
N VAL A 6 -0.50 -6.71 0.27
CA VAL A 6 0.78 -6.00 0.43
C VAL A 6 0.59 -4.73 1.22
N ASP A 7 1.60 -4.39 2.00
CA ASP A 7 1.77 -3.13 2.69
C ASP A 7 3.26 -2.80 2.79
N ILE A 8 3.61 -1.52 2.85
CA ILE A 8 4.99 -1.06 2.93
C ILE A 8 5.18 0.00 4.00
N GLU A 9 6.42 0.11 4.49
CA GLU A 9 6.82 1.26 5.29
C GLU A 9 8.01 1.96 4.65
N ALA A 10 7.90 3.29 4.56
CA ALA A 10 8.93 4.18 4.03
C ALA A 10 9.19 5.32 5.02
N ASN A 11 10.25 6.07 4.82
CA ASN A 11 10.68 7.10 5.78
C ASN A 11 9.83 8.38 5.78
N ASP A 12 8.92 8.54 4.81
CA ASP A 12 8.03 9.71 4.74
C ASP A 12 6.82 9.46 3.81
N LEU A 13 5.95 10.46 3.70
CA LEU A 13 4.90 10.51 2.68
C LEU A 13 5.52 10.63 1.28
N LEU A 14 4.85 10.09 0.28
CA LEU A 14 5.33 10.09 -1.11
C LEU A 14 5.78 11.47 -1.57
N ALA A 15 4.98 12.51 -1.32
CA ALA A 15 5.30 13.88 -1.74
C ALA A 15 6.62 14.41 -1.15
N ASN A 16 7.01 13.96 0.04
CA ASN A 16 8.26 14.38 0.69
C ASN A 16 9.47 13.55 0.24
N MET A 17 9.22 12.42 -0.41
CA MET A 17 10.27 11.54 -0.94
C MET A 17 10.60 11.81 -2.41
N LEU A 18 9.87 12.71 -3.08
CA LEU A 18 10.11 13.03 -4.49
C LEU A 18 11.20 14.09 -4.66
N ASP A 19 11.99 13.93 -5.72
CA ASP A 19 12.88 14.96 -6.24
C ASP A 19 12.14 15.77 -7.32
N PHE A 20 11.86 17.03 -7.01
CA PHE A 20 11.16 17.96 -7.90
C PHE A 20 12.08 18.71 -8.86
N SER A 21 13.37 18.36 -8.92
CA SER A 21 14.35 19.05 -9.79
C SER A 21 14.26 18.68 -11.26
N ALA A 22 13.61 17.53 -11.58
CA ALA A 22 13.47 17.03 -12.94
C ALA A 22 12.14 16.27 -13.13
N LEU A 23 11.67 16.19 -14.38
CA LEU A 23 10.49 15.39 -14.75
C LEU A 23 10.91 14.21 -15.64
N PRO A 24 10.31 13.02 -15.47
CA PRO A 24 9.39 12.65 -14.38
C PRO A 24 10.11 12.65 -13.02
N TYR A 25 9.37 12.96 -11.96
CA TYR A 25 9.92 12.94 -10.61
C TYR A 25 10.44 11.54 -10.25
N LYS A 26 11.52 11.53 -9.46
CA LYS A 26 12.14 10.31 -8.93
C LYS A 26 12.17 10.38 -7.41
N MET A 27 12.49 9.29 -6.77
CA MET A 27 12.81 9.34 -5.34
C MET A 27 14.05 10.21 -5.13
N ASN A 28 14.00 11.07 -4.11
CA ASN A 28 15.16 11.85 -3.70
C ASN A 28 16.19 10.96 -2.97
N SER A 29 17.38 11.49 -2.74
CA SER A 29 18.49 10.75 -2.10
C SER A 29 18.22 10.32 -0.66
N GLU A 30 17.26 10.98 0.01
CA GLU A 30 16.88 10.71 1.39
C GLU A 30 15.71 9.71 1.51
N ALA A 31 15.07 9.37 0.40
CA ALA A 31 13.98 8.39 0.41
C ALA A 31 14.50 7.01 0.82
N ARG A 32 13.77 6.34 1.72
CA ARG A 32 14.11 5.00 2.22
C ARG A 32 12.88 4.12 2.22
N LEU A 33 13.04 2.88 1.75
CA LEU A 33 12.06 1.81 1.83
C LEU A 33 12.49 0.85 2.95
N TRP A 34 11.76 0.86 4.06
CA TRP A 34 12.13 0.09 5.24
C TRP A 34 11.71 -1.36 5.17
N CYS A 35 10.47 -1.60 4.73
CA CYS A 35 10.00 -2.97 4.54
C CYS A 35 8.89 -3.06 3.50
N VAL A 36 8.74 -4.28 2.98
CA VAL A 36 7.61 -4.74 2.16
C VAL A 36 7.10 -6.01 2.80
N VAL A 37 5.85 -6.03 3.19
CA VAL A 37 5.20 -7.20 3.77
C VAL A 37 4.13 -7.70 2.82
N VAL A 38 4.21 -8.99 2.47
CA VAL A 38 3.25 -9.66 1.60
C VAL A 38 2.64 -10.83 2.36
N ARG A 39 1.30 -10.85 2.46
CA ARG A 39 0.53 -11.88 3.15
C ARG A 39 -0.40 -12.61 2.18
N ASP A 40 -0.37 -13.92 2.18
CA ASP A 40 -1.32 -14.73 1.44
C ASP A 40 -2.68 -14.74 2.15
N VAL A 41 -3.76 -14.43 1.40
CA VAL A 41 -5.12 -14.36 1.95
C VAL A 41 -5.62 -15.72 2.41
N ASP A 42 -5.26 -16.77 1.69
CA ASP A 42 -5.83 -18.11 1.87
C ASP A 42 -5.02 -18.96 2.86
N THR A 43 -3.68 -18.86 2.83
CA THR A 43 -2.79 -19.67 3.70
C THR A 43 -2.32 -18.92 4.94
N ASP A 44 -2.44 -17.58 4.94
CA ASP A 44 -1.91 -16.67 5.97
C ASP A 44 -0.37 -16.61 6.05
N GLU A 45 0.31 -17.29 5.14
CA GLU A 45 1.77 -17.17 5.01
C GLU A 45 2.17 -15.73 4.76
N THR A 46 3.22 -15.29 5.44
CA THR A 46 3.69 -13.90 5.38
C THR A 46 5.16 -13.86 5.03
N VAL A 47 5.49 -13.16 3.96
CA VAL A 47 6.87 -12.81 3.58
C VAL A 47 7.12 -11.36 3.99
N SER A 48 8.21 -11.13 4.72
CA SER A 48 8.64 -9.78 5.11
C SER A 48 10.04 -9.53 4.54
N LEU A 49 10.13 -8.60 3.61
CA LEU A 49 11.39 -8.05 3.12
C LEU A 49 11.67 -6.78 3.92
N PHE A 50 12.88 -6.59 4.41
CA PHE A 50 13.23 -5.42 5.20
C PHE A 50 14.66 -4.96 4.91
N SER A 51 14.88 -3.67 5.08
CA SER A 51 16.16 -3.01 4.83
C SER A 51 16.47 -2.04 5.96
N PRO A 52 17.35 -2.39 6.91
CA PRO A 52 17.77 -1.46 7.96
C PRO A 52 18.45 -0.18 7.44
N THR A 53 19.02 -0.22 6.25
CA THR A 53 19.62 0.93 5.56
C THR A 53 18.66 1.63 4.60
N GLY A 54 17.53 0.98 4.25
CA GLY A 54 16.48 1.53 3.41
C GLY A 54 16.73 1.44 1.90
N ASP A 55 17.75 0.68 1.46
CA ASP A 55 18.20 0.60 0.06
C ASP A 55 18.60 -0.83 -0.40
N THR A 56 18.34 -1.86 0.42
CA THR A 56 18.76 -3.23 0.12
C THR A 56 17.66 -4.15 -0.39
N ILE A 57 16.40 -3.70 -0.42
CA ILE A 57 15.30 -4.47 -1.00
C ILE A 57 15.42 -4.40 -2.53
N THR A 58 15.53 -5.56 -3.18
CA THR A 58 15.69 -5.64 -4.64
C THR A 58 14.40 -6.01 -5.35
N LYS A 59 14.35 -5.70 -6.66
CA LYS A 59 13.23 -6.05 -7.52
C LYS A 59 12.99 -7.56 -7.58
N GLU A 60 14.07 -8.34 -7.61
CA GLU A 60 14.01 -9.81 -7.64
C GLU A 60 13.40 -10.37 -6.35
N GLN A 61 13.72 -9.80 -5.20
CA GLN A 61 13.12 -10.19 -3.91
C GLN A 61 11.63 -9.90 -3.89
N VAL A 62 11.22 -8.69 -4.31
CA VAL A 62 9.82 -8.31 -4.40
C VAL A 62 9.09 -9.19 -5.41
N GLN A 63 9.65 -9.40 -6.60
CA GLN A 63 9.06 -10.29 -7.62
C GLN A 63 8.89 -11.72 -7.10
N GLY A 64 9.87 -12.25 -6.37
CA GLY A 64 9.78 -13.57 -5.73
C GLY A 64 8.65 -13.66 -4.69
N ALA A 65 8.44 -12.60 -3.89
CA ALA A 65 7.34 -12.55 -2.93
C ALA A 65 5.95 -12.59 -3.61
N PHE A 66 5.85 -12.05 -4.83
CA PHE A 66 4.62 -12.05 -5.64
C PHE A 66 4.50 -13.24 -6.61
N GLU A 67 5.37 -14.25 -6.54
CA GLU A 67 5.31 -15.37 -7.46
C GLU A 67 3.96 -16.10 -7.40
N GLY A 68 3.37 -16.35 -8.58
CA GLY A 68 2.07 -17.01 -8.70
C GLY A 68 0.86 -16.16 -8.28
N CYS A 69 1.07 -14.86 -7.99
CA CYS A 69 0.00 -13.93 -7.65
C CYS A 69 -1.01 -13.79 -8.79
N THR A 70 -2.29 -13.90 -8.47
CA THR A 70 -3.41 -13.67 -9.39
C THR A 70 -4.26 -12.46 -8.99
N GLU A 71 -4.20 -12.06 -7.73
CA GLU A 71 -4.80 -10.83 -7.21
C GLU A 71 -3.87 -10.20 -6.16
N VAL A 72 -3.55 -8.92 -6.33
CA VAL A 72 -2.84 -8.12 -5.33
C VAL A 72 -3.80 -7.14 -4.68
N ILE A 73 -3.75 -7.07 -3.36
CA ILE A 73 -4.67 -6.31 -2.51
C ILE A 73 -3.86 -5.37 -1.64
N ALA A 74 -4.27 -4.11 -1.56
CA ALA A 74 -3.69 -3.14 -0.63
C ALA A 74 -4.78 -2.20 -0.10
N HIS A 75 -4.46 -1.42 0.93
CA HIS A 75 -5.35 -0.38 1.44
C HIS A 75 -4.79 1.00 1.11
N ASN A 76 -5.35 1.68 0.13
CA ASN A 76 -4.81 2.90 -0.48
C ASN A 76 -3.52 2.65 -1.30
N GLY A 77 -3.32 1.41 -1.73
CA GLY A 77 -2.07 0.99 -2.37
C GLY A 77 -1.82 1.62 -3.73
N ILE A 78 -2.87 1.91 -4.50
CA ILE A 78 -2.73 2.58 -5.80
C ILE A 78 -2.14 3.99 -5.62
N LYS A 79 -2.49 4.69 -4.52
CA LYS A 79 -2.00 6.04 -4.26
C LYS A 79 -0.72 6.09 -3.44
N PHE A 80 -0.30 4.99 -2.83
CA PHE A 80 0.91 4.98 -2.01
C PHE A 80 1.81 3.77 -2.30
N ASP A 81 1.44 2.57 -1.89
CA ASP A 81 2.33 1.41 -1.92
C ASP A 81 2.86 1.09 -3.31
N PHE A 82 1.98 0.95 -4.29
CA PHE A 82 2.38 0.56 -5.65
C PHE A 82 3.21 1.63 -6.34
N ILE A 83 2.80 2.91 -6.24
CA ILE A 83 3.57 3.99 -6.85
C ILE A 83 4.91 4.22 -6.14
N ALA A 84 4.97 4.06 -4.81
CA ALA A 84 6.23 4.15 -4.08
C ALA A 84 7.18 3.03 -4.50
N LEU A 85 6.72 1.77 -4.54
CA LEU A 85 7.53 0.63 -4.98
C LEU A 85 8.00 0.77 -6.45
N ASP A 86 7.16 1.32 -7.33
CA ASP A 86 7.52 1.62 -8.73
C ASP A 86 8.62 2.68 -8.80
N LEU A 87 8.49 3.76 -8.05
CA LEU A 87 9.48 4.84 -7.98
C LEU A 87 10.80 4.42 -7.31
N PHE A 88 10.75 3.49 -6.34
CA PHE A 88 11.95 2.83 -5.81
C PHE A 88 12.58 1.83 -6.81
N GLY A 89 11.91 1.54 -7.93
CA GLY A 89 12.39 0.63 -8.98
C GLY A 89 12.29 -0.85 -8.61
N VAL A 90 11.54 -1.20 -7.57
CA VAL A 90 11.40 -2.58 -7.08
C VAL A 90 10.09 -3.26 -7.50
N LEU A 91 9.16 -2.52 -8.10
CA LEU A 91 7.90 -3.03 -8.63
C LEU A 91 7.61 -2.44 -10.01
N ASP A 92 7.11 -3.24 -10.95
CA ASP A 92 6.44 -2.76 -12.15
C ASP A 92 4.95 -3.06 -12.03
N TYR A 93 4.10 -2.03 -12.09
CA TYR A 93 2.65 -2.25 -12.09
C TYR A 93 1.93 -1.40 -13.14
N GLU A 94 0.78 -1.89 -13.58
CA GLU A 94 -0.12 -1.18 -14.50
C GLU A 94 -1.57 -1.41 -14.07
N VAL A 95 -2.29 -0.33 -13.80
CA VAL A 95 -3.75 -0.39 -13.61
C VAL A 95 -4.43 -0.36 -14.97
N GLY A 96 -5.06 -1.45 -15.34
CA GLY A 96 -5.74 -1.61 -16.62
C GLY A 96 -7.06 -0.84 -16.71
N TYR A 97 -7.49 -0.56 -17.96
CA TYR A 97 -8.77 0.11 -18.26
C TYR A 97 -9.26 -0.21 -19.66
N LEU A 98 -10.58 -0.10 -19.91
CA LEU A 98 -11.20 -0.34 -21.22
C LEU A 98 -10.85 -1.71 -21.83
N GLY A 99 -11.02 -2.77 -21.04
CA GLY A 99 -10.77 -4.15 -21.47
C GLY A 99 -9.31 -4.59 -21.38
N LYS A 100 -8.38 -3.70 -20.99
CA LYS A 100 -7.01 -4.08 -20.66
C LYS A 100 -6.96 -4.61 -19.24
N PRO A 101 -6.21 -5.70 -18.98
CA PRO A 101 -6.00 -6.23 -17.62
C PRO A 101 -5.05 -5.33 -16.82
N ASP A 102 -5.15 -5.43 -15.50
CA ASP A 102 -4.09 -4.96 -14.62
C ASP A 102 -2.86 -5.86 -14.77
N LYS A 103 -1.66 -5.31 -14.50
CA LYS A 103 -0.41 -6.08 -14.58
C LYS A 103 0.48 -5.82 -13.38
N LEU A 104 1.25 -6.84 -13.03
CA LEU A 104 2.33 -6.80 -12.06
C LEU A 104 3.52 -7.54 -12.66
N PHE A 105 4.69 -6.88 -12.75
CA PHE A 105 5.87 -7.42 -13.45
C PHE A 105 5.56 -7.94 -14.87
N GLY A 106 4.71 -7.22 -15.62
CA GLY A 106 4.28 -7.57 -16.97
C GLY A 106 3.28 -8.73 -17.08
N LYS A 107 2.93 -9.42 -15.97
CA LYS A 107 1.94 -10.51 -15.93
C LYS A 107 0.57 -9.96 -15.56
N GLU A 108 -0.48 -10.54 -16.14
CA GLU A 108 -1.86 -10.19 -15.79
C GLU A 108 -2.16 -10.55 -14.33
N VAL A 109 -2.75 -9.61 -13.61
CA VAL A 109 -3.14 -9.73 -12.21
C VAL A 109 -4.37 -8.86 -11.98
N LYS A 110 -5.18 -9.15 -10.98
CA LYS A 110 -6.22 -8.24 -10.51
C LYS A 110 -5.63 -7.34 -9.42
N ILE A 111 -5.79 -6.03 -9.56
CA ILE A 111 -5.44 -5.05 -8.52
C ILE A 111 -6.71 -4.65 -7.76
N THR A 112 -6.69 -4.82 -6.45
CA THR A 112 -7.79 -4.48 -5.55
C THR A 112 -7.30 -3.48 -4.50
N ASP A 113 -7.88 -2.27 -4.51
CA ASP A 113 -7.66 -1.27 -3.46
C ASP A 113 -8.86 -1.25 -2.50
N THR A 114 -8.65 -1.70 -1.27
CA THR A 114 -9.72 -1.84 -0.27
C THR A 114 -10.26 -0.49 0.22
N LEU A 115 -9.47 0.59 0.15
CA LEU A 115 -9.96 1.94 0.47
C LEU A 115 -10.93 2.44 -0.61
N ILE A 116 -10.57 2.28 -1.87
CA ILE A 116 -11.44 2.63 -3.01
C ILE A 116 -12.73 1.82 -2.94
N ARG A 117 -12.62 0.50 -2.80
CA ARG A 117 -13.78 -0.41 -2.68
C ARG A 117 -14.67 -0.06 -1.49
N SER A 118 -14.08 0.27 -0.33
CA SER A 118 -14.81 0.69 0.87
C SER A 118 -15.63 1.96 0.64
N ARG A 119 -15.04 2.96 -0.02
CA ARG A 119 -15.72 4.22 -0.36
C ARG A 119 -16.81 4.03 -1.41
N LEU A 120 -16.54 3.21 -2.41
CA LEU A 120 -17.49 2.92 -3.48
C LEU A 120 -18.75 2.22 -2.96
N PHE A 121 -18.61 1.28 -2.02
CA PHE A 121 -19.76 0.52 -1.49
C PHE A 121 -20.59 1.28 -0.45
N ASN A 122 -19.97 2.16 0.30
CA ASN A 122 -20.66 2.97 1.30
C ASN A 122 -19.85 4.26 1.57
N PRO A 123 -20.07 5.33 0.78
CA PRO A 123 -19.31 6.58 0.91
C PRO A 123 -19.46 7.24 2.28
N ASP A 124 -20.64 7.10 2.90
CA ASP A 124 -20.98 7.72 4.20
C ASP A 124 -20.73 6.77 5.38
N ARG A 125 -19.75 5.87 5.26
CA ARG A 125 -19.45 4.88 6.30
C ARG A 125 -19.12 5.56 7.64
N TYR A 126 -19.93 5.29 8.65
CA TYR A 126 -19.70 5.81 9.99
C TYR A 126 -18.32 5.44 10.52
N GLY A 127 -17.57 6.39 11.08
CA GLY A 127 -16.20 6.23 11.56
C GLY A 127 -15.13 6.23 10.46
N GLY A 128 -15.52 6.39 9.18
CA GLY A 128 -14.61 6.53 8.05
C GLY A 128 -14.10 5.23 7.44
N HIS A 129 -13.08 5.32 6.58
CA HIS A 129 -12.58 4.26 5.72
C HIS A 129 -11.12 3.88 6.01
N SER A 130 -10.46 4.55 6.96
CA SER A 130 -9.06 4.24 7.30
C SER A 130 -8.91 2.81 7.81
N LEU A 131 -7.71 2.27 7.70
CA LEU A 131 -7.40 0.93 8.18
C LEU A 131 -7.63 0.81 9.70
N ASP A 132 -7.34 1.87 10.48
CA ASP A 132 -7.67 1.95 11.90
C ASP A 132 -9.18 1.85 12.16
N ALA A 133 -10.00 2.61 11.39
CA ALA A 133 -11.45 2.55 11.52
C ALA A 133 -12.02 1.17 11.17
N TRP A 134 -11.43 0.50 10.19
CA TRP A 134 -11.78 -0.87 9.83
C TRP A 134 -11.34 -1.87 10.91
N GLY A 135 -10.12 -1.74 11.42
CA GLY A 135 -9.63 -2.59 12.50
C GLY A 135 -10.55 -2.56 13.71
N LYS A 136 -11.00 -1.36 14.12
CA LYS A 136 -11.99 -1.19 15.21
C LYS A 136 -13.29 -1.92 14.93
N ARG A 137 -13.82 -1.85 13.72
CA ARG A 137 -15.06 -2.55 13.33
C ARG A 137 -14.92 -4.06 13.32
N LEU A 138 -13.78 -4.56 12.91
CA LEU A 138 -13.53 -5.99 12.76
C LEU A 138 -13.01 -6.63 14.05
N GLY A 139 -12.85 -5.84 15.12
CA GLY A 139 -12.33 -6.32 16.40
C GLY A 139 -10.83 -6.68 16.36
N ASN A 140 -10.12 -6.19 15.34
CA ASN A 140 -8.68 -6.34 15.18
C ASN A 140 -8.06 -4.94 15.21
N PHE A 141 -7.75 -4.48 16.43
CA PHE A 141 -7.24 -3.14 16.65
C PHE A 141 -5.81 -3.02 16.09
N LYS A 142 -5.58 -1.92 15.35
CA LYS A 142 -4.21 -1.55 14.99
C LYS A 142 -3.44 -1.17 16.24
N ASP A 143 -2.21 -1.61 16.28
CA ASP A 143 -1.27 -1.12 17.28
C ASP A 143 -0.98 0.37 17.06
N ASP A 144 -0.79 1.10 18.15
CA ASP A 144 -0.30 2.47 18.07
C ASP A 144 1.22 2.46 17.88
N PHE A 145 1.66 2.40 16.64
CA PHE A 145 3.09 2.35 16.28
C PHE A 145 3.87 3.53 16.87
N ARG A 146 3.24 4.71 16.93
CA ARG A 146 3.89 5.87 17.56
C ARG A 146 4.09 5.66 19.06
N GLN A 147 3.07 5.19 19.78
CA GLN A 147 3.19 4.93 21.21
C GLN A 147 4.21 3.81 21.48
N GLN A 148 4.18 2.74 20.70
CA GLN A 148 5.19 1.67 20.81
C GLN A 148 6.61 2.19 20.58
N SER A 149 6.79 3.12 19.61
CA SER A 149 8.09 3.74 19.33
C SER A 149 8.57 4.64 20.47
N ILE A 150 7.64 5.34 21.15
CA ILE A 150 7.95 6.11 22.38
C ILE A 150 8.35 5.17 23.51
N ASP A 151 7.57 4.14 23.79
CA ASP A 151 7.79 3.19 24.89
C ASP A 151 9.11 2.43 24.70
N ALA A 152 9.50 2.17 23.46
CA ALA A 152 10.79 1.56 23.11
C ALA A 152 11.97 2.55 23.10
N GLY A 153 11.72 3.84 23.36
CA GLY A 153 12.76 4.88 23.37
C GLY A 153 13.33 5.22 21.98
N LEU A 154 12.64 4.84 20.89
CA LEU A 154 13.06 5.15 19.53
C LEU A 154 12.81 6.61 19.17
N ILE A 155 11.77 7.22 19.71
CA ILE A 155 11.45 8.62 19.58
C ILE A 155 11.03 9.23 20.93
N GLN A 156 11.15 10.55 21.04
CA GLN A 156 10.64 11.27 22.21
C GLN A 156 9.13 11.53 22.09
N SER A 157 8.42 11.63 23.20
CA SER A 157 6.97 11.88 23.21
C SER A 157 6.57 13.19 22.54
N ASN A 158 7.45 14.20 22.55
CA ASN A 158 7.27 15.50 21.90
C ASN A 158 7.84 15.56 20.46
N ALA A 159 8.33 14.44 19.91
CA ALA A 159 8.83 14.40 18.54
C ALA A 159 7.73 14.78 17.52
N ALA A 160 8.13 15.34 16.39
CA ALA A 160 7.21 15.69 15.32
C ALA A 160 6.42 14.45 14.83
N LYS A 161 5.20 14.68 14.32
CA LYS A 161 4.40 13.60 13.70
C LYS A 161 5.17 13.00 12.53
N GLY A 162 5.22 11.66 12.45
CA GLY A 162 5.97 10.92 11.44
C GLY A 162 7.43 10.66 11.81
N ALA A 163 7.91 11.14 12.98
CA ALA A 163 9.26 10.84 13.45
C ALA A 163 9.51 9.33 13.62
N GLU A 164 8.46 8.59 13.95
CA GLU A 164 8.45 7.13 14.09
C GLU A 164 8.83 6.39 12.80
N PHE A 165 8.69 7.02 11.63
CA PHE A 165 9.04 6.46 10.33
C PHE A 165 10.45 6.85 9.84
N LYS A 166 11.16 7.73 10.53
CA LYS A 166 12.46 8.27 10.04
C LYS A 166 13.60 7.27 10.14
N GLN A 167 13.47 6.22 10.94
CA GLN A 167 14.48 5.20 11.12
C GLN A 167 13.84 3.81 11.12
N TYR A 168 14.58 2.84 10.57
CA TYR A 168 14.17 1.45 10.63
C TYR A 168 14.03 0.96 12.08
N SER A 169 12.98 0.17 12.34
CA SER A 169 12.84 -0.58 13.57
C SER A 169 12.13 -1.92 13.31
N GLN A 170 12.37 -2.92 14.16
CA GLN A 170 11.62 -4.18 14.08
C GLN A 170 10.14 -3.98 14.40
N ILE A 171 9.81 -3.04 15.28
CA ILE A 171 8.42 -2.66 15.62
C ILE A 171 7.68 -2.18 14.37
N MET A 172 8.35 -1.46 13.47
CA MET A 172 7.79 -1.02 12.19
C MET A 172 7.43 -2.20 11.28
N VAL A 173 8.28 -3.21 11.20
CA VAL A 173 8.00 -4.43 10.42
C VAL A 173 6.79 -5.18 11.00
N ASP A 174 6.68 -5.25 12.31
CA ASP A 174 5.57 -5.93 12.98
C ASP A 174 4.27 -5.13 12.84
N TYR A 175 4.34 -3.79 12.87
CA TYR A 175 3.23 -2.90 12.53
C TYR A 175 2.76 -3.10 11.08
N CYS A 176 3.67 -3.15 10.10
CA CYS A 176 3.35 -3.43 8.69
C CYS A 176 2.69 -4.83 8.52
N LYS A 177 3.16 -5.85 9.27
CA LYS A 177 2.49 -7.16 9.30
C LYS A 177 1.06 -7.08 9.84
N GLN A 178 0.84 -6.27 10.87
CA GLN A 178 -0.50 -6.04 11.42
C GLN A 178 -1.41 -5.36 10.39
N ASP A 179 -0.90 -4.38 9.65
CA ASP A 179 -1.65 -3.69 8.60
C ASP A 179 -2.04 -4.64 7.46
N THR A 180 -1.17 -5.56 7.06
CA THR A 180 -1.55 -6.61 6.09
C THR A 180 -2.64 -7.53 6.62
N MET A 181 -2.64 -7.86 7.92
CA MET A 181 -3.70 -8.66 8.56
C MET A 181 -5.03 -7.91 8.53
N VAL A 182 -5.06 -6.65 8.96
CA VAL A 182 -6.29 -5.84 8.93
C VAL A 182 -6.80 -5.68 7.50
N THR A 183 -5.91 -5.39 6.53
CA THR A 183 -6.26 -5.27 5.11
C THR A 183 -6.86 -6.57 4.56
N LYS A 184 -6.32 -7.74 4.92
CA LYS A 184 -6.90 -9.05 4.60
C LYS A 184 -8.34 -9.16 5.11
N LEU A 185 -8.58 -8.82 6.38
CA LEU A 185 -9.91 -8.90 6.98
C LEU A 185 -10.89 -7.92 6.30
N VAL A 186 -10.44 -6.71 5.98
CA VAL A 186 -11.22 -5.72 5.21
C VAL A 186 -11.59 -6.27 3.84
N HIS A 187 -10.61 -6.87 3.13
CA HIS A 187 -10.85 -7.48 1.83
C HIS A 187 -11.92 -8.57 1.92
N ILE A 188 -11.79 -9.51 2.86
CA ILE A 188 -12.77 -10.60 3.07
C ILE A 188 -14.17 -10.04 3.35
N GLU A 189 -14.28 -8.99 4.17
CA GLU A 189 -15.57 -8.36 4.49
C GLU A 189 -16.20 -7.70 3.26
N LEU A 190 -15.40 -6.96 2.48
CA LEU A 190 -15.87 -6.30 1.27
C LEU A 190 -16.21 -7.28 0.14
N GLU A 191 -15.52 -8.43 0.05
CA GLU A 191 -15.84 -9.49 -0.92
C GLU A 191 -17.26 -10.05 -0.73
N LYS A 192 -17.79 -10.09 0.48
CA LYS A 192 -19.18 -10.51 0.75
C LYS A 192 -20.21 -9.63 0.03
N ILE A 193 -19.89 -8.35 -0.19
CA ILE A 193 -20.73 -7.40 -0.93
C ILE A 193 -20.46 -7.52 -2.42
N TYR A 194 -19.18 -7.59 -2.80
CA TYR A 194 -18.71 -7.62 -4.18
C TYR A 194 -19.26 -8.81 -4.95
N THR A 195 -19.14 -10.01 -4.39
CA THR A 195 -19.60 -11.26 -5.03
C THR A 195 -21.11 -11.32 -5.28
N LYS A 196 -21.90 -10.53 -4.55
CA LYS A 196 -23.35 -10.45 -4.73
C LYS A 196 -23.78 -9.47 -5.81
N LEU A 197 -22.89 -8.59 -6.26
CA LEU A 197 -23.23 -7.43 -7.08
C LEU A 197 -22.21 -7.19 -8.19
N GLU A 198 -22.26 -7.99 -9.25
CA GLU A 198 -21.38 -7.85 -10.44
C GLU A 198 -21.34 -6.42 -11.03
N LYS A 199 -22.37 -5.61 -10.76
CA LYS A 199 -22.44 -4.21 -11.18
C LYS A 199 -21.27 -3.34 -10.65
N TRP A 200 -20.57 -3.78 -9.62
CA TRP A 200 -19.44 -3.03 -9.05
C TRP A 200 -18.13 -3.18 -9.81
N VAL A 201 -17.98 -4.20 -10.67
CA VAL A 201 -16.74 -4.46 -11.41
C VAL A 201 -16.31 -3.26 -12.27
N LYS A 202 -17.23 -2.68 -13.03
CA LYS A 202 -16.89 -1.53 -13.89
C LYS A 202 -16.61 -0.26 -13.08
N PRO A 203 -17.46 0.16 -12.11
CA PRO A 203 -17.16 1.28 -11.23
C PRO A 203 -15.81 1.14 -10.50
N GLU A 204 -15.49 -0.01 -9.92
CA GLU A 204 -14.22 -0.24 -9.25
C GLU A 204 -13.02 -0.05 -10.18
N LYS A 205 -13.08 -0.62 -11.40
CA LYS A 205 -12.02 -0.43 -12.40
C LYS A 205 -11.85 1.03 -12.81
N LEU A 206 -12.95 1.77 -12.93
CA LEU A 206 -12.89 3.20 -13.21
C LEU A 206 -12.22 3.98 -12.07
N GLU A 207 -12.65 3.74 -10.83
CA GLU A 207 -12.09 4.41 -9.65
C GLU A 207 -10.61 4.07 -9.46
N ASN A 208 -10.21 2.81 -9.63
CA ASN A 208 -8.82 2.39 -9.59
C ASN A 208 -7.98 3.14 -10.64
N LYS A 209 -8.50 3.25 -11.88
CA LYS A 209 -7.78 3.96 -12.95
C LYS A 209 -7.70 5.47 -12.70
N LEU A 210 -8.76 6.08 -12.19
CA LEU A 210 -8.76 7.50 -11.81
C LEU A 210 -7.76 7.76 -10.68
N ALA A 211 -7.66 6.88 -9.69
CA ALA A 211 -6.68 6.98 -8.61
C ALA A 211 -5.24 6.88 -9.14
N ASP A 212 -4.96 5.92 -10.03
CA ASP A 212 -3.65 5.75 -10.67
C ASP A 212 -3.27 6.98 -11.50
N LEU A 213 -4.20 7.50 -12.31
CA LEU A 213 -3.95 8.70 -13.11
C LEU A 213 -3.71 9.94 -12.23
N ALA A 214 -4.44 10.07 -11.13
CA ALA A 214 -4.28 11.21 -10.21
C ALA A 214 -2.88 11.20 -9.58
N VAL A 215 -2.45 10.07 -9.01
CA VAL A 215 -1.13 9.99 -8.34
C VAL A 215 0.02 10.11 -9.34
N ARG A 216 -0.11 9.51 -10.53
CA ARG A 216 0.91 9.67 -11.58
C ARG A 216 1.01 11.11 -12.04
N ARG A 217 -0.12 11.81 -12.20
CA ARG A 217 -0.13 13.23 -12.52
C ARG A 217 0.55 14.05 -11.43
N GLU A 218 0.30 13.77 -10.17
CA GLU A 218 0.99 14.40 -9.04
C GLU A 218 2.49 14.10 -9.05
N SER A 219 2.89 12.90 -9.42
CA SER A 219 4.30 12.48 -9.51
C SER A 219 5.03 13.00 -10.76
N TYR A 220 4.31 13.22 -11.88
CA TYR A 220 4.88 13.80 -13.10
C TYR A 220 4.93 15.33 -13.07
N GLY A 221 4.09 15.97 -12.21
CA GLY A 221 4.02 17.42 -12.09
C GLY A 221 3.43 18.14 -13.31
N PHE A 222 3.38 19.46 -13.21
CA PHE A 222 3.01 20.37 -14.31
C PHE A 222 4.01 21.51 -14.40
N TRP A 223 4.39 21.86 -15.62
CA TRP A 223 5.00 23.15 -15.88
C TRP A 223 3.92 24.21 -16.00
N PHE A 224 4.04 25.31 -15.28
CA PHE A 224 3.32 26.54 -15.51
C PHE A 224 4.34 27.55 -16.06
N ASP A 225 4.04 28.08 -17.27
CA ASP A 225 4.76 29.21 -17.83
C ASP A 225 4.29 30.52 -17.16
#